data_ff5a65089a317039f5b502179c9f41d7
#
_entry.id   ff5a65089a317039f5b502179c9f41d7
#
_cell.length_a   1.000
_cell.length_b   1.000
_cell.length_c   1.000
_cell.angle_alpha   90.00
_cell.angle_beta   90.00
_cell.angle_gamma   90.00
#
_symmetry.space_group_name_H-M   'P 1'
#
loop_
_entity.id
_entity.type
_entity.pdbx_description
1 polymer ?
#
loop_
_entity_poly.entity_id
_entity_poly.type
_entity_poly.pdbx_seq_one_letter_code
_entity_poly.pdbx_strand_id
1 'polypeptide(L)'
;MRKILVVGAGQSGLQLALGLQSKGYDVTLMSNRTADEIRSGRVMSTQCMFDTALQHERDLEINFWESQAPRIEGLGVSVAAPGSHAEPGGSQRAVDWVGTLEGYAQSVDQRVKMAGWMETFAQRGGQLVIHGAAVSDLDFFAGRYDLTLVSAGKGELVSMFGRDAARSPYDAPQRALAVAYVHGLGPRPEHPHFDAVRCNLVPGVGELFVMPTLTTSGRADILFWEGIPGGPLDVFQSVKDPDEHLATTLELMEKFLPWEYARATKVELTDAGGTLAGRYAPTVRNPVGRLPSGGLVLGVADVVVANDPITGQGSNSASKCAASYLAAIEERGEEPFDEDWMRATFDRYWDTARHVTKWTNAMLAPPPEHVLDIIGAAGQIQPVADRFANGFDDPSDFENFLYEPDAARAYLASHG
;
A
#
# COMPACT_ATOMS: atom_id res chain seq x y z
N MET A 1 3.40 -29.75 17.68
CA MET A 1 3.14 -28.32 17.34
C MET A 1 4.08 -27.97 16.20
N ARG A 2 3.55 -27.47 15.08
CA ARG A 2 4.38 -27.11 13.89
C ARG A 2 5.13 -25.82 14.16
N LYS A 3 6.37 -25.78 13.68
CA LYS A 3 7.27 -24.64 13.84
C LYS A 3 7.32 -23.81 12.56
N ILE A 4 7.01 -22.55 12.65
CA ILE A 4 6.99 -21.65 11.49
C ILE A 4 7.93 -20.47 11.75
N LEU A 5 8.82 -20.20 10.80
CA LEU A 5 9.68 -19.03 10.77
C LEU A 5 9.06 -17.98 9.85
N VAL A 6 8.86 -16.77 10.37
CA VAL A 6 8.45 -15.60 9.58
C VAL A 6 9.61 -14.60 9.57
N VAL A 7 10.10 -14.25 8.38
CA VAL A 7 11.23 -13.35 8.19
C VAL A 7 10.74 -12.01 7.63
N GLY A 8 10.78 -10.98 8.46
CA GLY A 8 10.28 -9.63 8.15
C GLY A 8 9.09 -9.24 9.00
N ALA A 9 9.21 -8.10 9.71
CA ALA A 9 8.22 -7.55 10.62
C ALA A 9 7.46 -6.35 10.01
N GLY A 10 7.06 -6.46 8.74
CA GLY A 10 6.14 -5.54 8.08
C GLY A 10 4.68 -5.98 8.24
N GLN A 11 3.75 -5.29 7.54
CA GLN A 11 2.30 -5.54 7.61
C GLN A 11 1.96 -7.03 7.47
N SER A 12 2.40 -7.68 6.39
CA SER A 12 2.06 -9.08 6.12
C SER A 12 2.74 -10.05 7.10
N GLY A 13 4.02 -9.83 7.41
CA GLY A 13 4.77 -10.72 8.29
C GLY A 13 4.24 -10.73 9.72
N LEU A 14 3.98 -9.55 10.30
CA LEU A 14 3.42 -9.44 11.65
C LEU A 14 1.98 -9.92 11.73
N GLN A 15 1.12 -9.56 10.76
CA GLN A 15 -0.26 -10.05 10.73
C GLN A 15 -0.31 -11.58 10.64
N LEU A 16 0.52 -12.17 9.78
CA LEU A 16 0.60 -13.63 9.63
C LEU A 16 1.18 -14.30 10.88
N ALA A 17 2.24 -13.73 11.49
CA ALA A 17 2.82 -14.26 12.71
C ALA A 17 1.82 -14.25 13.89
N LEU A 18 1.09 -13.14 14.07
CA LEU A 18 0.04 -13.03 15.09
C LEU A 18 -1.13 -13.98 14.82
N GLY A 19 -1.55 -14.11 13.57
CA GLY A 19 -2.58 -15.06 13.15
C GLY A 19 -2.17 -16.51 13.43
N LEU A 20 -0.98 -16.91 13.02
CA LEU A 20 -0.45 -18.26 13.29
C LEU A 20 -0.32 -18.54 14.79
N GLN A 21 0.17 -17.56 15.57
CA GLN A 21 0.25 -17.67 17.03
C GLN A 21 -1.13 -17.88 17.65
N SER A 22 -2.16 -17.15 17.21
CA SER A 22 -3.53 -17.31 17.71
C SER A 22 -4.13 -18.68 17.43
N LYS A 23 -3.62 -19.36 16.40
CA LYS A 23 -4.01 -20.72 16.00
C LYS A 23 -3.15 -21.83 16.64
N GLY A 24 -2.23 -21.46 17.53
CA GLY A 24 -1.43 -22.40 18.31
C GLY A 24 -0.20 -22.95 17.62
N TYR A 25 0.29 -22.31 16.56
CA TYR A 25 1.59 -22.64 15.95
C TYR A 25 2.76 -22.13 16.82
N ASP A 26 3.91 -22.82 16.78
CA ASP A 26 5.17 -22.34 17.35
C ASP A 26 5.82 -21.39 16.36
N VAL A 27 5.69 -20.09 16.59
CA VAL A 27 6.10 -19.05 15.62
C VAL A 27 7.33 -18.31 16.10
N THR A 28 8.35 -18.27 15.24
CA THR A 28 9.50 -17.38 15.37
C THR A 28 9.38 -16.27 14.34
N LEU A 29 9.44 -15.02 14.81
CA LEU A 29 9.48 -13.82 13.95
C LEU A 29 10.89 -13.22 13.96
N MET A 30 11.49 -13.04 12.79
CA MET A 30 12.77 -12.33 12.63
C MET A 30 12.53 -10.90 12.13
N SER A 31 13.14 -9.94 12.82
CA SER A 31 13.13 -8.53 12.45
C SER A 31 14.54 -7.96 12.50
N ASN A 32 14.90 -7.10 11.57
CA ASN A 32 16.18 -6.39 11.60
C ASN A 32 16.18 -5.17 12.54
N ARG A 33 15.06 -4.87 13.19
CA ARG A 33 14.89 -3.75 14.14
C ARG A 33 13.99 -4.17 15.30
N THR A 34 14.23 -3.57 16.46
CA THR A 34 13.34 -3.64 17.61
C THR A 34 12.09 -2.79 17.40
N ALA A 35 11.06 -2.99 18.24
CA ALA A 35 9.87 -2.16 18.24
C ALA A 35 10.19 -0.66 18.50
N ASP A 36 11.13 -0.38 19.42
CA ASP A 36 11.56 0.99 19.73
C ASP A 36 12.29 1.65 18.56
N GLU A 37 13.16 0.91 17.85
CA GLU A 37 13.84 1.41 16.66
C GLU A 37 12.87 1.65 15.49
N ILE A 38 11.79 0.88 15.40
CA ILE A 38 10.72 1.13 14.44
C ILE A 38 9.96 2.40 14.84
N ARG A 39 9.51 2.50 16.09
CA ARG A 39 8.71 3.60 16.60
C ARG A 39 9.41 4.95 16.52
N SER A 40 10.71 4.98 16.84
CA SER A 40 11.54 6.19 16.82
C SER A 40 12.24 6.47 15.49
N GLY A 41 12.06 5.58 14.52
CA GLY A 41 12.69 5.69 13.22
C GLY A 41 11.97 6.64 12.25
N ARG A 42 12.40 6.60 10.99
CA ARG A 42 11.71 7.32 9.90
C ARG A 42 10.47 6.56 9.46
N VAL A 43 9.51 7.25 8.89
CA VAL A 43 8.38 6.66 8.17
C VAL A 43 8.90 5.70 7.10
N MET A 44 8.26 4.54 6.97
CA MET A 44 8.74 3.46 6.11
C MET A 44 7.92 3.33 4.83
N SER A 45 6.66 3.72 4.89
CA SER A 45 5.67 3.60 3.82
C SER A 45 4.43 4.39 4.24
N THR A 46 3.57 4.69 3.30
CA THR A 46 2.20 5.14 3.55
C THR A 46 1.25 3.96 3.49
N GLN A 47 0.08 4.10 4.07
CA GLN A 47 -0.97 3.10 3.95
C GLN A 47 -2.35 3.74 4.07
N CYS A 48 -3.30 3.21 3.30
CA CYS A 48 -4.73 3.39 3.47
C CYS A 48 -5.35 1.99 3.41
N MET A 49 -5.83 1.51 4.55
CA MET A 49 -6.42 0.18 4.66
C MET A 49 -7.93 0.29 4.46
N PHE A 50 -8.46 -0.31 3.40
CA PHE A 50 -9.90 -0.39 3.13
C PHE A 50 -10.57 -1.46 3.99
N ASP A 51 -11.90 -1.48 3.99
CA ASP A 51 -12.70 -2.23 4.96
C ASP A 51 -12.41 -3.73 4.97
N THR A 52 -12.29 -4.37 3.81
CA THR A 52 -11.94 -5.81 3.71
C THR A 52 -10.58 -6.12 4.34
N ALA A 53 -9.59 -5.26 4.13
CA ALA A 53 -8.26 -5.44 4.72
C ALA A 53 -8.27 -5.19 6.24
N LEU A 54 -9.06 -4.22 6.70
CA LEU A 54 -9.29 -3.96 8.13
C LEU A 54 -10.05 -5.10 8.79
N GLN A 55 -10.99 -5.75 8.07
CA GLN A 55 -11.74 -6.89 8.61
C GLN A 55 -10.81 -8.05 8.97
N HIS A 56 -9.77 -8.33 8.17
CA HIS A 56 -8.76 -9.32 8.55
C HIS A 56 -8.00 -8.97 9.83
N GLU A 57 -7.76 -7.68 10.09
CA GLU A 57 -7.16 -7.24 11.37
C GLU A 57 -8.14 -7.38 12.53
N ARG A 58 -9.44 -7.08 12.32
CA ARG A 58 -10.51 -7.24 13.33
C ARG A 58 -10.70 -8.71 13.69
N ASP A 59 -10.73 -9.61 12.69
CA ASP A 59 -10.90 -11.05 12.89
C ASP A 59 -9.77 -11.68 13.72
N LEU A 60 -8.57 -11.09 13.69
CA LEU A 60 -7.42 -11.48 14.50
C LEU A 60 -7.32 -10.72 15.83
N GLU A 61 -8.24 -9.80 16.11
CA GLU A 61 -8.22 -8.93 17.29
C GLU A 61 -6.91 -8.13 17.42
N ILE A 62 -6.43 -7.58 16.28
CA ILE A 62 -5.19 -6.79 16.21
C ILE A 62 -5.38 -5.37 15.63
N ASN A 63 -6.63 -4.96 15.34
CA ASN A 63 -6.95 -3.59 14.92
C ASN A 63 -7.08 -2.65 16.15
N PHE A 64 -5.97 -2.45 16.87
CA PHE A 64 -5.95 -1.76 18.18
C PHE A 64 -6.24 -0.25 18.09
N TRP A 65 -6.06 0.35 16.94
CA TRP A 65 -6.15 1.81 16.75
C TRP A 65 -7.44 2.26 16.09
N GLU A 66 -8.41 1.37 15.91
CA GLU A 66 -9.64 1.63 15.17
C GLU A 66 -10.45 2.81 15.73
N SER A 67 -10.47 2.97 17.08
CA SER A 67 -11.16 4.08 17.73
C SER A 67 -10.40 5.40 17.71
N GLN A 68 -9.09 5.39 17.39
CA GLN A 68 -8.20 6.53 17.43
C GLN A 68 -7.88 7.07 16.03
N ALA A 69 -7.76 6.16 15.05
CA ALA A 69 -7.45 6.53 13.68
C ALA A 69 -8.65 7.24 13.03
N PRO A 70 -8.42 8.28 12.22
CA PRO A 70 -9.48 8.92 11.45
C PRO A 70 -10.21 7.89 10.57
N ARG A 71 -11.53 7.99 10.52
CA ARG A 71 -12.32 7.22 9.56
C ARG A 71 -12.31 7.94 8.23
N ILE A 72 -11.88 7.25 7.19
CA ILE A 72 -11.87 7.73 5.82
C ILE A 72 -13.14 7.19 5.16
N GLU A 73 -14.12 8.07 4.96
CA GLU A 73 -15.48 7.71 4.52
C GLU A 73 -15.67 7.81 3.01
N GLY A 74 -14.64 8.30 2.30
CA GLY A 74 -14.71 8.44 0.86
C GLY A 74 -13.37 8.51 0.17
N LEU A 75 -13.46 8.53 -1.16
CA LEU A 75 -12.34 8.74 -2.07
C LEU A 75 -12.70 9.85 -3.03
N GLY A 76 -11.87 10.90 -3.07
CA GLY A 76 -12.04 12.02 -3.98
C GLY A 76 -11.02 11.99 -5.11
N VAL A 77 -11.46 12.33 -6.32
CA VAL A 77 -10.60 12.50 -7.48
C VAL A 77 -10.71 13.94 -7.97
N SER A 78 -9.55 14.59 -8.09
CA SER A 78 -9.43 15.89 -8.74
C SER A 78 -8.45 15.76 -9.91
N VAL A 79 -8.80 16.26 -11.07
CA VAL A 79 -7.92 16.25 -12.25
C VAL A 79 -7.63 17.68 -12.67
N ALA A 80 -6.35 18.05 -12.75
CA ALA A 80 -5.92 19.33 -13.29
C ALA A 80 -6.23 19.42 -14.80
N ALA A 81 -6.70 20.56 -15.25
CA ALA A 81 -6.91 20.80 -16.68
C ALA A 81 -5.55 20.70 -17.44
N PRO A 82 -5.51 19.97 -18.55
CA PRO A 82 -4.26 19.78 -19.29
C PRO A 82 -3.58 21.10 -19.65
N GLY A 83 -2.27 21.21 -19.33
CA GLY A 83 -1.47 22.40 -19.62
C GLY A 83 -1.76 23.64 -18.77
N SER A 84 -2.77 23.63 -17.91
CA SER A 84 -3.11 24.79 -17.07
C SER A 84 -2.00 25.17 -16.09
N HIS A 85 -1.12 24.25 -15.73
CA HIS A 85 0.03 24.45 -14.84
C HIS A 85 1.23 25.14 -15.52
N ALA A 86 1.14 25.48 -16.80
CA ALA A 86 2.23 26.16 -17.51
C ALA A 86 2.52 27.56 -16.97
N GLU A 87 1.50 28.24 -16.44
CA GLU A 87 1.61 29.53 -15.78
C GLU A 87 1.57 29.37 -14.25
N PRO A 88 2.37 30.12 -13.49
CA PRO A 88 2.31 30.10 -12.04
C PRO A 88 0.91 30.40 -11.50
N GLY A 89 0.38 29.53 -10.66
CA GLY A 89 -0.98 29.65 -10.10
C GLY A 89 -2.12 29.46 -11.12
N GLY A 90 -1.80 29.10 -12.37
CA GLY A 90 -2.77 28.91 -13.44
C GLY A 90 -3.49 27.55 -13.45
N SER A 91 -3.04 26.60 -12.62
CA SER A 91 -3.62 25.26 -12.58
C SER A 91 -5.10 25.32 -12.18
N GLN A 92 -5.97 24.70 -12.99
CA GLN A 92 -7.42 24.66 -12.81
C GLN A 92 -7.87 23.21 -12.69
N ARG A 93 -8.93 22.95 -11.91
CA ARG A 93 -9.58 21.64 -11.86
C ARG A 93 -10.52 21.46 -13.05
N ALA A 94 -10.28 20.44 -13.86
CA ALA A 94 -11.21 20.01 -14.92
C ALA A 94 -12.26 19.04 -14.39
N VAL A 95 -11.87 18.21 -13.41
CA VAL A 95 -12.75 17.23 -12.76
C VAL A 95 -12.53 17.34 -11.25
N ASP A 96 -13.61 17.25 -10.48
CA ASP A 96 -13.57 17.15 -9.02
C ASP A 96 -14.83 16.46 -8.50
N TRP A 97 -14.67 15.35 -7.79
CA TRP A 97 -15.75 14.61 -7.19
C TRP A 97 -15.29 13.78 -6.00
N VAL A 98 -16.26 13.29 -5.22
CA VAL A 98 -16.04 12.37 -4.10
C VAL A 98 -17.05 11.25 -4.19
N GLY A 99 -16.55 10.00 -4.18
CA GLY A 99 -17.35 8.80 -3.97
C GLY A 99 -17.34 8.40 -2.50
N THR A 100 -18.46 7.92 -2.01
CA THR A 100 -18.65 7.39 -0.65
C THR A 100 -18.25 5.92 -0.61
N LEU A 101 -17.50 5.51 0.41
CA LEU A 101 -17.19 4.12 0.68
C LEU A 101 -18.34 3.44 1.41
N GLU A 102 -18.65 2.20 1.07
CA GLU A 102 -19.64 1.36 1.77
C GLU A 102 -19.19 1.03 3.19
N GLY A 103 -17.91 0.68 3.36
CA GLY A 103 -17.19 0.64 4.62
C GLY A 103 -16.32 1.88 4.76
N TYR A 104 -15.56 2.01 5.84
CA TYR A 104 -14.56 3.08 5.95
C TYR A 104 -13.16 2.53 5.84
N ALA A 105 -12.24 3.36 5.36
CA ALA A 105 -10.82 3.05 5.40
C ALA A 105 -10.15 3.74 6.60
N GLN A 106 -8.95 3.30 6.95
CA GLN A 106 -8.11 3.93 7.97
C GLN A 106 -6.64 3.91 7.58
N SER A 107 -5.92 4.91 8.04
CA SER A 107 -4.47 4.99 7.93
C SER A 107 -3.84 5.10 9.31
N VAL A 108 -2.90 4.22 9.61
CA VAL A 108 -2.10 4.24 10.85
C VAL A 108 -0.63 4.12 10.46
N ASP A 109 0.18 5.07 10.92
CA ASP A 109 1.63 5.06 10.67
C ASP A 109 2.24 3.71 11.06
N GLN A 110 3.03 3.13 10.19
CA GLN A 110 3.68 1.84 10.43
C GLN A 110 4.61 1.88 11.66
N ARG A 111 5.13 3.05 12.04
CA ARG A 111 5.88 3.22 13.29
C ARG A 111 5.03 2.94 14.54
N VAL A 112 3.73 3.22 14.47
CA VAL A 112 2.75 2.88 15.51
C VAL A 112 2.31 1.43 15.40
N LYS A 113 1.83 1.04 14.22
CA LYS A 113 1.20 -0.27 14.00
C LYS A 113 2.19 -1.42 14.13
N MET A 114 3.32 -1.37 13.41
CA MET A 114 4.28 -2.47 13.40
C MET A 114 4.99 -2.62 14.75
N ALA A 115 5.34 -1.51 15.40
CA ALA A 115 5.92 -1.55 16.74
C ALA A 115 4.94 -2.17 17.76
N GLY A 116 3.68 -1.74 17.76
CA GLY A 116 2.67 -2.28 18.67
C GLY A 116 2.33 -3.75 18.43
N TRP A 117 2.28 -4.16 17.16
CA TRP A 117 2.07 -5.58 16.82
C TRP A 117 3.26 -6.46 17.22
N MET A 118 4.49 -5.97 17.06
CA MET A 118 5.69 -6.69 17.49
C MET A 118 5.71 -6.90 19.02
N GLU A 119 5.35 -5.85 19.78
CA GLU A 119 5.22 -5.94 21.24
C GLU A 119 4.12 -6.94 21.61
N THR A 120 2.98 -6.89 20.95
CA THR A 120 1.85 -7.82 21.18
C THR A 120 2.25 -9.26 20.88
N PHE A 121 2.98 -9.50 19.77
CA PHE A 121 3.48 -10.83 19.42
C PHE A 121 4.38 -11.39 20.51
N ALA A 122 5.32 -10.60 21.02
CA ALA A 122 6.21 -11.00 22.11
C ALA A 122 5.45 -11.22 23.44
N GLN A 123 4.50 -10.33 23.78
CA GLN A 123 3.66 -10.43 24.99
C GLN A 123 2.77 -11.69 24.97
N ARG A 124 2.31 -12.12 23.80
CA ARG A 124 1.55 -13.36 23.62
C ARG A 124 2.44 -14.62 23.61
N GLY A 125 3.76 -14.47 23.87
CA GLY A 125 4.71 -15.57 23.99
C GLY A 125 5.36 -16.01 22.66
N GLY A 126 5.23 -15.24 21.58
CA GLY A 126 5.94 -15.50 20.33
C GLY A 126 7.45 -15.29 20.45
N GLN A 127 8.22 -16.05 19.70
CA GLN A 127 9.68 -15.94 19.70
C GLN A 127 10.11 -14.82 18.75
N LEU A 128 10.54 -13.68 19.31
CA LEU A 128 11.04 -12.55 18.53
C LEU A 128 12.59 -12.60 18.49
N VAL A 129 13.13 -12.63 17.27
CA VAL A 129 14.58 -12.60 17.01
C VAL A 129 14.93 -11.30 16.29
N ILE A 130 15.72 -10.44 16.94
CA ILE A 130 16.22 -9.20 16.34
C ILE A 130 17.53 -9.51 15.63
N HIS A 131 17.42 -9.71 14.32
CA HIS A 131 18.55 -10.03 13.43
C HIS A 131 18.21 -9.70 11.98
N GLY A 132 19.15 -9.08 11.28
CA GLY A 132 19.07 -8.87 9.82
C GLY A 132 19.36 -10.18 9.09
N ALA A 133 18.33 -10.90 8.67
CA ALA A 133 18.47 -12.20 8.02
C ALA A 133 19.17 -12.10 6.65
N ALA A 134 20.15 -12.96 6.43
CA ALA A 134 20.77 -13.25 5.14
C ALA A 134 20.33 -14.63 4.61
N VAL A 135 20.62 -14.94 3.35
CA VAL A 135 20.32 -16.26 2.77
C VAL A 135 21.01 -17.38 3.54
N SER A 136 22.24 -17.14 4.02
CA SER A 136 22.99 -18.11 4.84
C SER A 136 22.32 -18.43 6.18
N ASP A 137 21.63 -17.45 6.78
CA ASP A 137 20.88 -17.68 8.03
C ASP A 137 19.68 -18.57 7.77
N LEU A 138 18.94 -18.31 6.68
CA LEU A 138 17.80 -19.15 6.29
C LEU A 138 18.25 -20.56 5.94
N ASP A 139 19.40 -20.70 5.29
CA ASP A 139 19.97 -22.00 4.96
C ASP A 139 20.39 -22.80 6.22
N PHE A 140 20.95 -22.10 7.23
CA PHE A 140 21.24 -22.69 8.53
C PHE A 140 19.96 -23.13 9.28
N PHE A 141 18.87 -22.40 9.13
CA PHE A 141 17.58 -22.74 9.73
C PHE A 141 16.76 -23.75 8.91
N ALA A 142 17.17 -24.03 7.67
CA ALA A 142 16.52 -25.05 6.86
C ALA A 142 16.45 -26.39 7.59
N GLY A 143 15.28 -27.00 7.63
CA GLY A 143 15.03 -28.25 8.36
C GLY A 143 14.84 -28.12 9.88
N ARG A 144 14.92 -26.90 10.45
CA ARG A 144 14.58 -26.62 11.85
C ARG A 144 13.14 -26.14 12.03
N TYR A 145 12.54 -25.64 10.97
CA TYR A 145 11.15 -25.20 10.87
C TYR A 145 10.42 -26.03 9.82
N ASP A 146 9.15 -26.27 10.05
CA ASP A 146 8.28 -26.97 9.09
C ASP A 146 7.98 -26.09 7.88
N LEU A 147 7.96 -24.75 8.09
CA LEU A 147 7.73 -23.75 7.05
C LEU A 147 8.55 -22.49 7.34
N THR A 148 9.17 -21.92 6.31
CA THR A 148 9.80 -20.61 6.35
C THR A 148 9.11 -19.66 5.38
N LEU A 149 8.60 -18.55 5.91
CA LEU A 149 7.87 -17.49 5.22
C LEU A 149 8.75 -16.24 5.13
N VAL A 150 8.98 -15.72 3.92
CA VAL A 150 9.80 -14.53 3.69
C VAL A 150 8.91 -13.36 3.29
N SER A 151 8.74 -12.39 4.20
CA SER A 151 8.00 -11.14 4.01
C SER A 151 8.90 -9.90 3.97
N ALA A 152 10.23 -10.09 3.93
CA ALA A 152 11.22 -9.02 3.81
C ALA A 152 11.41 -8.66 2.33
N GLY A 153 10.70 -7.65 1.86
CA GLY A 153 10.61 -7.25 0.45
C GLY A 153 11.82 -6.50 -0.12
N LYS A 154 12.97 -6.42 0.57
CA LYS A 154 14.16 -5.69 0.13
C LYS A 154 15.45 -6.49 0.39
N GLY A 155 16.49 -6.18 -0.37
CA GLY A 155 17.82 -6.75 -0.17
C GLY A 155 18.01 -8.13 -0.80
N GLU A 156 18.99 -8.88 -0.27
CA GLU A 156 19.44 -10.17 -0.80
C GLU A 156 18.34 -11.24 -0.83
N LEU A 157 17.47 -11.25 0.20
CA LEU A 157 16.42 -12.27 0.33
C LEU A 157 15.45 -12.27 -0.85
N VAL A 158 15.14 -11.10 -1.41
CA VAL A 158 14.25 -10.98 -2.56
C VAL A 158 14.84 -11.62 -3.82
N SER A 159 16.16 -11.64 -3.95
CA SER A 159 16.85 -12.22 -5.12
C SER A 159 16.67 -13.74 -5.26
N MET A 160 16.27 -14.43 -4.19
CA MET A 160 15.91 -15.86 -4.23
C MET A 160 14.63 -16.13 -5.05
N PHE A 161 13.81 -15.10 -5.23
CA PHE A 161 12.51 -15.21 -5.90
C PHE A 161 12.62 -14.66 -7.32
N GLY A 162 12.76 -15.55 -8.30
CA GLY A 162 12.93 -15.17 -9.70
C GLY A 162 11.75 -14.34 -10.23
N ARG A 163 12.05 -13.29 -11.00
CA ARG A 163 11.03 -12.44 -11.63
C ARG A 163 10.17 -13.25 -12.60
N ASP A 164 8.86 -13.10 -12.51
CA ASP A 164 7.89 -13.57 -13.50
C ASP A 164 7.70 -12.49 -14.57
N ALA A 165 8.39 -12.64 -15.69
CA ALA A 165 8.36 -11.66 -16.78
C ALA A 165 6.98 -11.56 -17.46
N ALA A 166 6.18 -12.63 -17.44
CA ALA A 166 4.84 -12.63 -18.03
C ALA A 166 3.85 -11.79 -17.23
N ARG A 167 4.07 -11.68 -15.91
CA ARG A 167 3.23 -10.90 -14.97
C ARG A 167 3.83 -9.54 -14.61
N SER A 168 5.03 -9.20 -15.12
CA SER A 168 5.78 -7.98 -14.79
C SER A 168 6.09 -7.17 -16.05
N PRO A 169 5.18 -6.30 -16.52
CA PRO A 169 5.37 -5.56 -17.76
C PRO A 169 6.45 -4.46 -17.68
N TYR A 170 6.77 -3.99 -16.48
CA TYR A 170 7.73 -2.92 -16.24
C TYR A 170 9.01 -3.47 -15.63
N ASP A 171 10.16 -3.08 -16.16
CA ASP A 171 11.51 -3.43 -15.68
C ASP A 171 12.22 -2.27 -14.94
N ALA A 172 11.58 -1.10 -14.93
CA ALA A 172 12.06 0.12 -14.29
C ALA A 172 10.96 0.77 -13.45
N PRO A 173 11.32 1.63 -12.47
CA PRO A 173 10.35 2.41 -11.72
C PRO A 173 9.49 3.29 -12.63
N GLN A 174 8.18 3.28 -12.41
CA GLN A 174 7.21 4.07 -13.16
C GLN A 174 6.86 5.38 -12.45
N ARG A 175 7.15 5.47 -11.15
CA ARG A 175 6.98 6.68 -10.34
C ARG A 175 8.21 6.96 -9.47
N ALA A 176 8.52 8.24 -9.30
CA ALA A 176 9.38 8.77 -8.26
C ALA A 176 8.51 9.18 -7.08
N LEU A 177 8.79 8.67 -5.91
CA LEU A 177 7.92 8.74 -4.73
C LEU A 177 8.49 9.72 -3.72
N ALA A 178 7.63 10.57 -3.14
CA ALA A 178 8.00 11.44 -2.03
C ALA A 178 6.82 11.63 -1.06
N VAL A 179 7.08 11.50 0.22
CA VAL A 179 6.07 11.54 1.28
C VAL A 179 6.48 12.56 2.33
N ALA A 180 5.50 13.33 2.81
CA ALA A 180 5.59 14.14 4.01
C ALA A 180 4.39 13.89 4.92
N TYR A 181 4.64 13.59 6.19
CA TYR A 181 3.62 13.49 7.23
C TYR A 181 3.55 14.85 7.95
N VAL A 182 2.36 15.45 7.96
CA VAL A 182 2.19 16.83 8.39
C VAL A 182 1.03 17.01 9.38
N HIS A 183 1.19 17.96 10.28
CA HIS A 183 0.10 18.57 11.06
C HIS A 183 -0.36 19.87 10.39
N GLY A 184 -1.56 20.33 10.73
CA GLY A 184 -2.04 21.67 10.36
C GLY A 184 -2.66 21.78 8.97
N LEU A 185 -2.92 20.66 8.26
CA LEU A 185 -3.65 20.70 7.00
C LEU A 185 -5.13 21.08 7.27
N GLY A 186 -5.62 22.11 6.58
CA GLY A 186 -7.01 22.54 6.68
C GLY A 186 -7.98 21.57 6.00
N PRO A 187 -9.28 21.59 6.38
CA PRO A 187 -10.30 20.80 5.70
C PRO A 187 -10.51 21.27 4.25
N ARG A 188 -11.07 20.42 3.41
CA ARG A 188 -11.56 20.83 2.10
C ARG A 188 -12.79 21.74 2.25
N PRO A 189 -12.81 22.93 1.65
CA PRO A 189 -14.00 23.83 1.77
C PRO A 189 -15.29 23.20 1.28
N GLU A 190 -15.23 22.38 0.24
CA GLU A 190 -16.37 21.70 -0.35
C GLU A 190 -16.95 20.58 0.54
N HIS A 191 -16.11 19.99 1.39
CA HIS A 191 -16.44 18.85 2.26
C HIS A 191 -15.74 18.97 3.62
N PRO A 192 -16.06 19.99 4.45
CA PRO A 192 -15.27 20.32 5.63
C PRO A 192 -15.34 19.30 6.76
N HIS A 193 -16.33 18.42 6.76
CA HIS A 193 -16.56 17.40 7.79
C HIS A 193 -16.40 15.98 7.27
N PHE A 194 -15.89 15.82 6.06
CA PHE A 194 -15.79 14.54 5.39
C PHE A 194 -14.33 14.17 5.17
N ASP A 195 -13.85 13.15 5.88
CA ASP A 195 -12.51 12.60 5.68
C ASP A 195 -12.49 11.70 4.45
N ALA A 196 -11.62 11.99 3.49
CA ALA A 196 -11.44 11.19 2.28
C ALA A 196 -9.96 11.09 1.90
N VAL A 197 -9.59 10.00 1.23
CA VAL A 197 -8.38 9.99 0.41
C VAL A 197 -8.62 10.90 -0.79
N ARG A 198 -7.73 11.84 -1.04
CA ARG A 198 -7.79 12.76 -2.19
C ARG A 198 -6.71 12.38 -3.20
N CYS A 199 -7.15 11.93 -4.36
CA CYS A 199 -6.30 11.64 -5.51
C CYS A 199 -6.30 12.85 -6.43
N ASN A 200 -5.21 13.61 -6.46
CA ASN A 200 -5.06 14.77 -7.33
C ASN A 200 -4.15 14.40 -8.51
N LEU A 201 -4.71 14.37 -9.70
CA LEU A 201 -4.04 13.95 -10.92
C LEU A 201 -3.61 15.16 -11.74
N VAL A 202 -2.33 15.22 -12.12
CA VAL A 202 -1.78 16.23 -13.02
C VAL A 202 -1.34 15.53 -14.30
N PRO A 203 -2.16 15.54 -15.37
CA PRO A 203 -1.88 14.81 -16.60
C PRO A 203 -0.49 15.09 -17.17
N GLY A 204 0.29 14.04 -17.43
CA GLY A 204 1.65 14.13 -17.96
C GLY A 204 2.73 14.55 -16.94
N VAL A 205 2.38 14.72 -15.66
CA VAL A 205 3.28 15.16 -14.60
C VAL A 205 3.36 14.12 -13.46
N GLY A 206 2.21 13.70 -12.95
CA GLY A 206 2.09 12.76 -11.83
C GLY A 206 0.88 13.02 -10.94
N GLU A 207 0.95 12.54 -9.71
CA GLU A 207 -0.17 12.52 -8.76
C GLU A 207 0.25 13.02 -7.37
N LEU A 208 -0.71 13.64 -6.64
CA LEU A 208 -0.62 13.87 -5.19
C LEU A 208 -1.78 13.18 -4.49
N PHE A 209 -1.46 12.30 -3.57
CA PHE A 209 -2.43 11.72 -2.66
C PHE A 209 -2.37 12.45 -1.32
N VAL A 210 -3.55 12.81 -0.80
CA VAL A 210 -3.69 13.44 0.51
C VAL A 210 -4.67 12.62 1.33
N MET A 211 -4.24 12.18 2.51
CA MET A 211 -5.09 11.34 3.37
C MET A 211 -4.83 11.59 4.85
N PRO A 212 -5.86 11.58 5.70
CA PRO A 212 -5.69 11.65 7.14
C PRO A 212 -5.12 10.34 7.68
N THR A 213 -4.35 10.43 8.75
CA THR A 213 -3.67 9.29 9.37
C THR A 213 -3.53 9.47 10.88
N LEU A 214 -3.34 8.36 11.60
CA LEU A 214 -2.87 8.37 12.98
C LEU A 214 -1.35 8.15 12.99
N THR A 215 -0.62 9.04 13.65
CA THR A 215 0.84 8.96 13.78
C THR A 215 1.28 8.79 15.23
N THR A 216 2.59 8.73 15.46
CA THR A 216 3.19 8.75 16.81
C THR A 216 2.87 10.02 17.61
N SER A 217 2.52 11.11 16.93
CA SER A 217 2.14 12.41 17.53
C SER A 217 0.63 12.71 17.44
N GLY A 218 -0.20 11.67 17.15
CA GLY A 218 -1.64 11.81 17.02
C GLY A 218 -2.13 11.93 15.57
N ARG A 219 -3.33 12.51 15.39
CA ARG A 219 -3.90 12.74 14.05
C ARG A 219 -3.01 13.69 13.24
N ALA A 220 -2.76 13.31 12.01
CA ALA A 220 -1.98 14.07 11.03
C ALA A 220 -2.53 13.80 9.62
N ASP A 221 -1.88 14.36 8.61
CA ASP A 221 -2.17 14.09 7.20
C ASP A 221 -0.90 13.64 6.48
N ILE A 222 -1.08 12.84 5.43
CA ILE A 222 -0.03 12.40 4.53
C ILE A 222 -0.16 13.19 3.24
N LEU A 223 0.95 13.80 2.79
CA LEU A 223 1.13 14.36 1.46
C LEU A 223 2.05 13.42 0.69
N PHE A 224 1.52 12.73 -0.33
CA PHE A 224 2.26 11.71 -1.04
C PHE A 224 2.30 12.01 -2.53
N TRP A 225 3.46 12.44 -3.02
CA TRP A 225 3.74 12.68 -4.43
C TRP A 225 4.23 11.42 -5.15
N GLU A 226 3.69 11.22 -6.33
CA GLU A 226 4.14 10.23 -7.31
C GLU A 226 4.41 10.92 -8.63
N GLY A 227 5.68 11.19 -8.92
CA GLY A 227 6.12 11.89 -10.12
C GLY A 227 6.52 10.94 -11.25
N ILE A 228 6.22 11.30 -12.48
CA ILE A 228 6.77 10.59 -13.65
C ILE A 228 8.30 10.74 -13.64
N PRO A 229 9.08 9.64 -13.73
CA PRO A 229 10.55 9.70 -13.70
C PRO A 229 11.12 10.64 -14.75
N GLY A 230 12.06 11.52 -14.35
CA GLY A 230 12.63 12.58 -15.18
C GLY A 230 11.71 13.80 -15.39
N GLY A 231 10.49 13.76 -14.86
CA GLY A 231 9.55 14.87 -14.91
C GLY A 231 9.73 15.88 -13.75
N PRO A 232 8.88 16.92 -13.72
CA PRO A 232 9.04 18.04 -12.76
C PRO A 232 8.82 17.66 -11.28
N LEU A 233 8.21 16.51 -11.00
CA LEU A 233 8.03 15.99 -9.62
C LEU A 233 9.16 15.04 -9.20
N ASP A 234 10.07 14.65 -10.09
CA ASP A 234 11.20 13.76 -9.78
C ASP A 234 12.41 14.54 -9.21
N VAL A 235 12.20 15.26 -8.11
CA VAL A 235 13.20 16.16 -7.54
C VAL A 235 13.70 15.74 -6.15
N PHE A 236 13.00 14.83 -5.47
CA PHE A 236 13.22 14.52 -4.05
C PHE A 236 14.42 13.63 -3.75
N GLN A 237 15.02 12.97 -4.75
CA GLN A 237 16.13 12.03 -4.54
C GLN A 237 17.37 12.69 -3.93
N SER A 238 17.62 13.96 -4.24
CA SER A 238 18.74 14.75 -3.71
C SER A 238 18.40 15.47 -2.41
N VAL A 239 17.12 15.64 -2.08
CA VAL A 239 16.65 16.35 -0.89
C VAL A 239 16.81 15.44 0.33
N LYS A 240 17.69 15.83 1.26
CA LYS A 240 17.99 15.04 2.47
C LYS A 240 17.47 15.68 3.75
N ASP A 241 17.35 16.99 3.74
CA ASP A 241 16.81 17.76 4.85
C ASP A 241 15.29 17.67 4.87
N PRO A 242 14.65 17.30 6.02
CA PRO A 242 13.19 17.17 6.10
C PRO A 242 12.44 18.49 5.87
N ASP A 243 12.98 19.62 6.31
CA ASP A 243 12.34 20.93 6.12
C ASP A 243 12.42 21.36 4.65
N GLU A 244 13.56 21.11 3.97
CA GLU A 244 13.68 21.30 2.53
C GLU A 244 12.71 20.38 1.76
N HIS A 245 12.52 19.16 2.23
CA HIS A 245 11.56 18.22 1.63
C HIS A 245 10.12 18.77 1.73
N LEU A 246 9.72 19.29 2.89
CA LEU A 246 8.41 19.90 3.06
C LEU A 246 8.28 21.17 2.20
N ALA A 247 9.28 22.06 2.19
CA ALA A 247 9.29 23.26 1.36
C ALA A 247 9.09 22.91 -0.12
N THR A 248 9.85 21.96 -0.63
CA THR A 248 9.72 21.44 -2.01
C THR A 248 8.31 20.88 -2.28
N THR A 249 7.77 20.13 -1.30
CA THR A 249 6.38 19.59 -1.41
C THR A 249 5.37 20.74 -1.58
N LEU A 250 5.49 21.80 -0.79
CA LEU A 250 4.58 22.95 -0.83
C LEU A 250 4.73 23.77 -2.11
N GLU A 251 5.96 24.00 -2.59
CA GLU A 251 6.22 24.67 -3.87
C GLU A 251 5.57 23.92 -5.06
N LEU A 252 5.66 22.60 -5.06
CA LEU A 252 5.01 21.78 -6.08
C LEU A 252 3.49 21.83 -5.96
N MET A 253 2.95 21.84 -4.72
CA MET A 253 1.51 22.01 -4.50
C MET A 253 1.02 23.37 -5.00
N GLU A 254 1.73 24.46 -4.68
CA GLU A 254 1.38 25.79 -5.18
C GLU A 254 1.33 25.84 -6.70
N LYS A 255 2.32 25.26 -7.34
CA LYS A 255 2.43 25.25 -8.80
C LYS A 255 1.39 24.39 -9.49
N PHE A 256 1.18 23.16 -9.03
CA PHE A 256 0.39 22.16 -9.74
C PHE A 256 -1.01 21.96 -9.19
N LEU A 257 -1.23 22.21 -7.90
CA LEU A 257 -2.46 21.89 -7.18
C LEU A 257 -2.84 23.03 -6.20
N PRO A 258 -3.10 24.26 -6.71
CA PRO A 258 -3.33 25.44 -5.84
C PRO A 258 -4.51 25.26 -4.88
N TRP A 259 -5.49 24.40 -5.20
CA TRP A 259 -6.61 24.08 -4.31
C TRP A 259 -6.19 23.23 -3.10
N GLU A 260 -5.15 22.38 -3.23
CA GLU A 260 -4.56 21.68 -2.09
C GLU A 260 -3.58 22.60 -1.33
N TYR A 261 -2.80 23.41 -2.04
CA TYR A 261 -1.89 24.38 -1.43
C TYR A 261 -2.61 25.39 -0.53
N ALA A 262 -3.78 25.88 -0.96
CA ALA A 262 -4.57 26.86 -0.21
C ALA A 262 -4.92 26.38 1.22
N ARG A 263 -5.04 25.08 1.42
CA ARG A 263 -5.30 24.48 2.75
C ARG A 263 -4.04 24.00 3.49
N ALA A 264 -2.89 24.03 2.82
CA ALA A 264 -1.61 23.56 3.36
C ALA A 264 -0.70 24.70 3.89
N THR A 265 -1.16 25.93 3.93
CA THR A 265 -0.34 27.12 4.29
C THR A 265 0.15 27.15 5.74
N LYS A 266 -0.35 26.25 6.60
CA LYS A 266 0.00 26.16 8.03
C LYS A 266 0.55 24.79 8.41
N VAL A 267 0.93 23.98 7.43
CA VAL A 267 1.43 22.63 7.72
C VAL A 267 2.85 22.69 8.27
N GLU A 268 3.12 21.76 9.17
CA GLU A 268 4.45 21.47 9.70
C GLU A 268 4.67 19.95 9.72
N LEU A 269 5.91 19.49 9.67
CA LEU A 269 6.20 18.05 9.78
C LEU A 269 5.79 17.51 11.14
N THR A 270 5.29 16.27 11.18
CA THR A 270 4.99 15.58 12.44
C THR A 270 6.23 15.38 13.30
N ASP A 271 7.37 15.16 12.67
CA ASP A 271 8.68 14.95 13.27
C ASP A 271 9.77 14.93 12.18
N ALA A 272 11.05 14.98 12.58
CA ALA A 272 12.19 14.94 11.66
C ALA A 272 12.30 13.62 10.84
N GLY A 273 11.63 12.56 11.27
CA GLY A 273 11.50 11.28 10.55
C GLY A 273 10.27 11.20 9.66
N GLY A 274 9.46 12.25 9.56
CA GLY A 274 8.18 12.27 8.85
C GLY A 274 8.28 12.37 7.33
N THR A 275 9.47 12.22 6.73
CA THR A 275 9.67 12.29 5.28
C THR A 275 10.29 11.03 4.71
N LEU A 276 9.92 10.68 3.46
CA LEU A 276 10.46 9.55 2.73
C LEU A 276 10.50 9.87 1.25
N ALA A 277 11.58 9.46 0.56
CA ALA A 277 11.66 9.47 -0.90
C ALA A 277 12.22 8.13 -1.40
N GLY A 278 11.76 7.69 -2.56
CA GLY A 278 12.20 6.43 -3.13
C GLY A 278 11.61 6.15 -4.51
N ARG A 279 11.96 4.99 -5.04
CA ARG A 279 11.38 4.44 -6.27
C ARG A 279 11.66 2.94 -6.33
N TYR A 280 10.79 2.18 -6.97
CA TYR A 280 11.02 0.78 -7.28
C TYR A 280 10.24 0.37 -8.52
N ALA A 281 10.66 -0.72 -9.17
CA ALA A 281 9.94 -1.28 -10.30
C ALA A 281 8.87 -2.27 -9.82
N PRO A 282 7.60 -2.12 -10.26
CA PRO A 282 6.57 -3.12 -9.94
C PRO A 282 6.99 -4.49 -10.48
N THR A 283 6.87 -5.51 -9.65
CA THR A 283 7.40 -6.83 -9.98
C THR A 283 6.58 -7.96 -9.36
N VAL A 284 6.18 -8.91 -10.18
CA VAL A 284 5.68 -10.23 -9.72
C VAL A 284 6.83 -11.24 -9.79
N ARG A 285 6.94 -12.12 -8.79
CA ARG A 285 8.01 -13.12 -8.68
C ARG A 285 7.45 -14.50 -8.47
N ASN A 286 8.27 -15.53 -8.81
CA ASN A 286 7.99 -16.90 -8.43
C ASN A 286 7.87 -17.00 -6.91
N PRO A 287 6.88 -17.70 -6.36
CA PRO A 287 6.61 -17.68 -4.92
C PRO A 287 7.58 -18.51 -4.10
N VAL A 288 8.30 -19.47 -4.71
CA VAL A 288 9.17 -20.40 -3.99
C VAL A 288 10.62 -20.02 -4.22
N GLY A 289 11.31 -19.65 -3.15
CA GLY A 289 12.76 -19.47 -3.10
C GLY A 289 13.45 -20.79 -2.76
N ARG A 290 14.65 -21.01 -3.35
CA ARG A 290 15.49 -22.17 -3.05
C ARG A 290 16.76 -21.75 -2.34
N LEU A 291 17.04 -22.39 -1.21
CA LEU A 291 18.25 -22.20 -0.43
C LEU A 291 19.41 -23.04 -1.00
N PRO A 292 20.66 -22.70 -0.74
CA PRO A 292 21.83 -23.46 -1.21
C PRO A 292 21.81 -24.93 -0.79
N SER A 293 21.28 -25.26 0.39
CA SER A 293 21.09 -26.64 0.89
C SER A 293 19.99 -27.42 0.17
N GLY A 294 19.20 -26.75 -0.69
CA GLY A 294 18.01 -27.31 -1.32
C GLY A 294 16.72 -27.09 -0.52
N GLY A 295 16.79 -26.46 0.66
CA GLY A 295 15.61 -26.06 1.43
C GLY A 295 14.74 -25.09 0.65
N LEU A 296 13.43 -25.06 0.96
CA LEU A 296 12.46 -24.21 0.30
C LEU A 296 11.95 -23.13 1.25
N VAL A 297 11.68 -21.95 0.70
CA VAL A 297 11.04 -20.84 1.41
C VAL A 297 9.90 -20.26 0.57
N LEU A 298 8.83 -19.82 1.22
CA LEU A 298 7.66 -19.24 0.56
C LEU A 298 7.68 -17.71 0.72
N GLY A 299 7.62 -16.99 -0.39
CA GLY A 299 7.53 -15.53 -0.42
C GLY A 299 6.13 -15.04 -0.06
N VAL A 300 6.03 -13.92 0.65
CA VAL A 300 4.79 -13.33 1.15
C VAL A 300 4.66 -11.87 0.67
N ALA A 301 3.49 -11.48 0.20
CA ALA A 301 3.12 -10.11 -0.18
C ALA A 301 4.13 -9.46 -1.16
N ASP A 302 4.75 -8.33 -0.82
CA ASP A 302 5.68 -7.58 -1.68
C ASP A 302 6.91 -8.37 -2.14
N VAL A 303 7.24 -9.48 -1.47
CA VAL A 303 8.30 -10.39 -1.95
C VAL A 303 7.90 -11.01 -3.27
N VAL A 304 6.63 -11.36 -3.43
CA VAL A 304 6.09 -12.06 -4.62
C VAL A 304 5.26 -11.17 -5.53
N VAL A 305 4.53 -10.18 -4.98
CA VAL A 305 3.72 -9.23 -5.74
C VAL A 305 3.95 -7.82 -5.20
N ALA A 306 4.90 -7.09 -5.77
CA ALA A 306 5.16 -5.69 -5.47
C ALA A 306 4.54 -4.82 -6.57
N ASN A 307 3.43 -4.15 -6.27
CA ASN A 307 2.77 -3.21 -7.17
C ASN A 307 3.32 -1.79 -6.98
N ASP A 308 3.22 -0.95 -8.02
CA ASP A 308 3.41 0.50 -7.87
C ASP A 308 2.37 1.06 -6.89
N PRO A 309 2.71 2.05 -6.04
CA PRO A 309 1.78 2.56 -5.03
C PRO A 309 0.64 3.44 -5.57
N ILE A 310 0.61 3.76 -6.87
CA ILE A 310 -0.39 4.65 -7.51
C ILE A 310 -1.85 4.33 -7.17
N THR A 311 -2.15 3.09 -6.82
CA THR A 311 -3.49 2.66 -6.40
C THR A 311 -3.64 2.47 -4.90
N GLY A 312 -2.61 2.76 -4.10
CA GLY A 312 -2.64 2.65 -2.64
C GLY A 312 -2.85 1.22 -2.11
N GLN A 313 -2.57 0.18 -2.90
CA GLN A 313 -2.97 -1.20 -2.59
C GLN A 313 -1.94 -2.02 -1.82
N GLY A 314 -0.73 -1.51 -1.58
CA GLY A 314 0.35 -2.30 -0.96
C GLY A 314 -0.05 -2.94 0.37
N SER A 315 -0.57 -2.17 1.31
CA SER A 315 -0.99 -2.66 2.63
C SER A 315 -2.24 -3.54 2.57
N ASN A 316 -3.19 -3.23 1.68
CA ASN A 316 -4.39 -4.04 1.46
C ASN A 316 -4.01 -5.41 0.90
N SER A 317 -3.13 -5.46 -0.10
CA SER A 317 -2.59 -6.70 -0.67
C SER A 317 -1.80 -7.50 0.37
N ALA A 318 -1.02 -6.83 1.22
CA ALA A 318 -0.27 -7.46 2.31
C ALA A 318 -1.21 -8.13 3.33
N SER A 319 -2.30 -7.46 3.72
CA SER A 319 -3.31 -8.00 4.63
C SER A 319 -4.06 -9.19 4.02
N LYS A 320 -4.52 -9.05 2.76
CA LYS A 320 -5.21 -10.12 2.02
C LYS A 320 -4.31 -11.33 1.78
N CYS A 321 -3.01 -11.13 1.50
CA CYS A 321 -2.03 -12.20 1.38
C CYS A 321 -1.85 -12.95 2.71
N ALA A 322 -1.67 -12.23 3.81
CA ALA A 322 -1.51 -12.83 5.14
C ALA A 322 -2.74 -13.67 5.51
N ALA A 323 -3.95 -13.18 5.27
CA ALA A 323 -5.19 -13.92 5.53
C ALA A 323 -5.32 -15.17 4.66
N SER A 324 -5.02 -15.07 3.35
CA SER A 324 -5.05 -16.21 2.42
C SER A 324 -4.04 -17.29 2.81
N TYR A 325 -2.82 -16.90 3.19
CA TYR A 325 -1.78 -17.84 3.59
C TYR A 325 -2.08 -18.48 4.94
N LEU A 326 -2.61 -17.71 5.90
CA LEU A 326 -3.05 -18.25 7.18
C LEU A 326 -4.10 -19.36 6.99
N ALA A 327 -5.12 -19.11 6.18
CA ALA A 327 -6.14 -20.10 5.86
C ALA A 327 -5.55 -21.34 5.18
N ALA A 328 -4.65 -21.17 4.21
CA ALA A 328 -4.01 -22.30 3.52
C ALA A 328 -3.12 -23.14 4.46
N ILE A 329 -2.44 -22.50 5.42
CA ILE A 329 -1.63 -23.19 6.45
C ILE A 329 -2.53 -24.00 7.39
N GLU A 330 -3.66 -23.42 7.86
CA GLU A 330 -4.63 -24.11 8.71
C GLU A 330 -5.24 -25.32 7.98
N GLU A 331 -5.67 -25.13 6.73
CA GLU A 331 -6.25 -26.20 5.89
C GLU A 331 -5.26 -27.35 5.62
N ARG A 332 -3.95 -27.05 5.55
CA ARG A 332 -2.90 -28.07 5.33
C ARG A 332 -2.77 -29.06 6.49
N GLY A 333 -3.09 -28.65 7.70
CA GLY A 333 -3.02 -29.50 8.91
C GLY A 333 -1.63 -30.12 9.11
N GLU A 334 -1.54 -31.44 9.23
CA GLU A 334 -0.30 -32.16 9.47
C GLU A 334 0.47 -32.54 8.18
N GLU A 335 -0.11 -32.30 7.00
CA GLU A 335 0.53 -32.62 5.74
C GLU A 335 1.78 -31.74 5.48
N PRO A 336 2.84 -32.25 4.80
CA PRO A 336 4.06 -31.48 4.55
C PRO A 336 3.80 -30.20 3.76
N PHE A 337 4.52 -29.12 4.08
CA PHE A 337 4.54 -27.89 3.29
C PHE A 337 5.53 -28.02 2.12
N ASP A 338 5.16 -28.85 1.15
CA ASP A 338 5.97 -29.09 -0.05
C ASP A 338 5.88 -27.96 -1.10
N GLU A 339 6.66 -28.06 -2.16
CA GLU A 339 6.71 -27.04 -3.21
C GLU A 339 5.37 -26.88 -3.93
N ASP A 340 4.65 -27.97 -4.18
CA ASP A 340 3.37 -27.94 -4.88
C ASP A 340 2.32 -27.19 -4.04
N TRP A 341 2.30 -27.45 -2.74
CA TRP A 341 1.46 -26.69 -1.81
C TRP A 341 1.84 -25.21 -1.74
N MET A 342 3.14 -24.89 -1.69
CA MET A 342 3.60 -23.48 -1.68
C MET A 342 3.15 -22.74 -2.94
N ARG A 343 3.22 -23.37 -4.10
CA ARG A 343 2.73 -22.82 -5.36
C ARG A 343 1.21 -22.63 -5.36
N ALA A 344 0.47 -23.66 -4.93
CA ALA A 344 -0.99 -23.59 -4.84
C ALA A 344 -1.46 -22.50 -3.84
N THR A 345 -0.72 -22.31 -2.72
CA THR A 345 -0.99 -21.25 -1.75
C THR A 345 -0.83 -19.86 -2.37
N PHE A 346 0.23 -19.66 -3.14
CA PHE A 346 0.42 -18.43 -3.89
C PHE A 346 -0.64 -18.23 -4.99
N ASP A 347 -0.98 -19.27 -5.74
CA ASP A 347 -1.97 -19.17 -6.82
C ASP A 347 -3.34 -18.77 -6.27
N ARG A 348 -3.73 -19.29 -5.10
CA ARG A 348 -4.95 -18.86 -4.39
C ARG A 348 -4.91 -17.35 -4.04
N TYR A 349 -3.79 -16.82 -3.57
CA TYR A 349 -3.63 -15.38 -3.35
C TYR A 349 -3.61 -14.61 -4.67
N TRP A 350 -2.96 -15.14 -5.70
CA TRP A 350 -2.87 -14.52 -7.02
C TRP A 350 -4.23 -14.30 -7.67
N ASP A 351 -5.20 -15.17 -7.42
CA ASP A 351 -6.57 -14.99 -7.93
C ASP A 351 -7.19 -13.66 -7.52
N THR A 352 -6.83 -13.13 -6.36
CA THR A 352 -7.21 -11.77 -5.91
C THR A 352 -6.18 -10.72 -6.35
N ALA A 353 -4.90 -10.99 -6.14
CA ALA A 353 -3.81 -10.02 -6.39
C ALA A 353 -3.69 -9.61 -7.87
N ARG A 354 -4.06 -10.48 -8.81
CA ARG A 354 -4.04 -10.19 -10.26
C ARG A 354 -4.92 -9.00 -10.64
N HIS A 355 -6.05 -8.79 -9.96
CA HIS A 355 -6.94 -7.66 -10.23
C HIS A 355 -6.29 -6.34 -9.77
N VAL A 356 -5.63 -6.35 -8.61
CA VAL A 356 -4.83 -5.22 -8.14
C VAL A 356 -3.70 -4.93 -9.12
N THR A 357 -2.94 -5.94 -9.54
CA THR A 357 -1.81 -5.79 -10.46
C THR A 357 -2.28 -5.26 -11.82
N LYS A 358 -3.37 -5.78 -12.37
CA LYS A 358 -3.97 -5.30 -13.63
C LYS A 358 -4.36 -3.83 -13.51
N TRP A 359 -5.09 -3.48 -12.46
CA TRP A 359 -5.54 -2.11 -12.22
C TRP A 359 -4.37 -1.14 -12.05
N THR A 360 -3.40 -1.48 -11.18
CA THR A 360 -2.22 -0.66 -10.95
C THR A 360 -1.44 -0.42 -12.26
N ASN A 361 -1.21 -1.48 -13.04
CA ASN A 361 -0.51 -1.35 -14.32
C ASN A 361 -1.29 -0.50 -15.34
N ALA A 362 -2.62 -0.58 -15.35
CA ALA A 362 -3.47 0.26 -16.20
C ALA A 362 -3.39 1.75 -15.81
N MET A 363 -3.33 2.06 -14.51
CA MET A 363 -3.22 3.43 -14.00
C MET A 363 -1.86 4.08 -14.27
N LEU A 364 -0.82 3.29 -14.50
CA LEU A 364 0.53 3.80 -14.87
C LEU A 364 0.62 4.28 -16.32
N ALA A 365 -0.30 3.87 -17.17
CA ALA A 365 -0.41 4.30 -18.56
C ALA A 365 -1.41 5.46 -18.70
N PRO A 366 -1.35 6.27 -19.78
CA PRO A 366 -2.39 7.23 -20.08
C PRO A 366 -3.76 6.53 -20.18
N PRO A 367 -4.79 7.02 -19.46
CA PRO A 367 -6.09 6.37 -19.47
C PRO A 367 -6.74 6.45 -20.86
N PRO A 368 -7.36 5.37 -21.35
CA PRO A 368 -8.13 5.39 -22.60
C PRO A 368 -9.42 6.22 -22.44
N GLU A 369 -10.01 6.64 -23.56
CA GLU A 369 -11.16 7.54 -23.61
C GLU A 369 -12.33 7.08 -22.72
N HIS A 370 -12.71 5.82 -22.78
CA HIS A 370 -13.82 5.27 -21.97
C HIS A 370 -13.56 5.33 -20.45
N VAL A 371 -12.31 5.29 -20.01
CA VAL A 371 -11.94 5.47 -18.59
C VAL A 371 -12.06 6.96 -18.21
N LEU A 372 -11.68 7.87 -19.13
CA LEU A 372 -11.90 9.32 -18.93
C LEU A 372 -13.39 9.65 -18.87
N ASP A 373 -14.22 8.98 -19.68
CA ASP A 373 -15.68 9.12 -19.65
C ASP A 373 -16.26 8.71 -18.28
N ILE A 374 -15.80 7.58 -17.71
CA ILE A 374 -16.20 7.15 -16.35
C ILE A 374 -15.78 8.20 -15.30
N ILE A 375 -14.54 8.66 -15.35
CA ILE A 375 -14.00 9.66 -14.40
C ILE A 375 -14.77 10.99 -14.54
N GLY A 376 -15.09 11.39 -15.76
CA GLY A 376 -15.88 12.60 -16.03
C GLY A 376 -17.33 12.47 -15.56
N ALA A 377 -17.99 11.34 -15.84
CA ALA A 377 -19.36 11.06 -15.43
C ALA A 377 -19.51 11.01 -13.89
N ALA A 378 -18.51 10.50 -13.17
CA ALA A 378 -18.49 10.47 -11.71
C ALA A 378 -18.64 11.88 -11.09
N GLY A 379 -18.25 12.94 -11.80
CA GLY A 379 -18.45 14.32 -11.37
C GLY A 379 -19.90 14.80 -11.39
N GLN A 380 -20.81 14.07 -12.02
CA GLN A 380 -22.23 14.42 -12.16
C GLN A 380 -23.18 13.32 -11.68
N ILE A 381 -22.70 12.09 -11.62
CA ILE A 381 -23.50 10.89 -11.31
C ILE A 381 -22.91 10.23 -10.08
N GLN A 382 -23.46 10.55 -8.90
CA GLN A 382 -22.93 10.06 -7.62
C GLN A 382 -22.77 8.53 -7.56
N PRO A 383 -23.71 7.69 -8.03
CA PRO A 383 -23.50 6.24 -8.07
C PRO A 383 -22.26 5.79 -8.86
N VAL A 384 -21.84 6.54 -9.89
CA VAL A 384 -20.61 6.24 -10.64
C VAL A 384 -19.37 6.56 -9.79
N ALA A 385 -19.40 7.71 -9.08
CA ALA A 385 -18.33 8.06 -8.14
C ALA A 385 -18.21 7.05 -7.00
N ASP A 386 -19.33 6.64 -6.41
CA ASP A 386 -19.37 5.68 -5.31
C ASP A 386 -18.83 4.31 -5.74
N ARG A 387 -19.27 3.79 -6.89
CA ARG A 387 -18.77 2.51 -7.41
C ARG A 387 -17.27 2.55 -7.71
N PHE A 388 -16.79 3.63 -8.32
CA PHE A 388 -15.36 3.80 -8.57
C PHE A 388 -14.56 3.82 -7.26
N ALA A 389 -15.03 4.54 -6.24
CA ALA A 389 -14.41 4.60 -4.93
C ALA A 389 -14.35 3.23 -4.24
N ASN A 390 -15.44 2.45 -4.30
CA ASN A 390 -15.50 1.11 -3.70
C ASN A 390 -14.66 0.07 -4.45
N GLY A 391 -14.32 0.31 -5.71
CA GLY A 391 -13.33 -0.48 -6.46
C GLY A 391 -11.92 -0.47 -5.83
N PHE A 392 -11.62 0.47 -4.92
CA PHE A 392 -10.38 0.45 -4.15
C PHE A 392 -10.36 -0.63 -3.06
N ASP A 393 -11.51 -1.01 -2.54
CA ASP A 393 -11.62 -2.17 -1.64
C ASP A 393 -11.73 -3.49 -2.41
N ASP A 394 -12.52 -3.50 -3.50
CA ASP A 394 -12.63 -4.66 -4.41
C ASP A 394 -12.24 -4.30 -5.86
N PRO A 395 -10.94 -4.35 -6.20
CA PRO A 395 -10.48 -4.08 -7.57
C PRO A 395 -10.98 -5.06 -8.63
N SER A 396 -11.60 -6.19 -8.24
CA SER A 396 -12.17 -7.14 -9.19
C SER A 396 -13.40 -6.57 -9.90
N ASP A 397 -14.14 -5.64 -9.26
CA ASP A 397 -15.30 -5.00 -9.87
C ASP A 397 -14.95 -4.13 -11.08
N PHE A 398 -13.73 -3.62 -11.17
CA PHE A 398 -13.27 -2.89 -12.36
C PHE A 398 -13.33 -3.70 -13.66
N GLU A 399 -13.30 -5.03 -13.59
CA GLU A 399 -13.55 -5.90 -14.75
C GLU A 399 -14.94 -5.72 -15.35
N ASN A 400 -15.92 -5.29 -14.55
CA ASN A 400 -17.32 -5.21 -14.95
C ASN A 400 -17.67 -3.89 -15.66
N PHE A 401 -16.87 -2.81 -15.49
CA PHE A 401 -17.27 -1.51 -16.01
C PHE A 401 -16.12 -0.59 -16.44
N LEU A 402 -14.84 -0.93 -16.15
CA LEU A 402 -13.75 0.03 -16.38
C LEU A 402 -12.85 -0.31 -17.57
N TYR A 403 -12.51 -1.60 -17.77
CA TYR A 403 -11.45 -1.95 -18.72
C TYR A 403 -11.92 -2.06 -20.17
N GLU A 404 -13.15 -2.54 -20.39
CA GLU A 404 -13.67 -2.78 -21.73
C GLU A 404 -14.57 -1.63 -22.18
N PRO A 405 -14.34 -1.02 -23.37
CA PRO A 405 -15.12 0.13 -23.84
C PRO A 405 -16.63 -0.13 -23.90
N ASP A 406 -17.04 -1.34 -24.29
CA ASP A 406 -18.44 -1.70 -24.37
C ASP A 406 -19.09 -1.82 -22.99
N ALA A 407 -18.38 -2.39 -22.01
CA ALA A 407 -18.84 -2.48 -20.63
C ALA A 407 -18.96 -1.08 -19.99
N ALA A 408 -17.98 -0.22 -20.22
CA ALA A 408 -18.00 1.17 -19.74
C ALA A 408 -19.20 1.95 -20.31
N ARG A 409 -19.44 1.88 -21.63
CA ARG A 409 -20.60 2.51 -22.27
C ARG A 409 -21.93 1.96 -21.77
N ALA A 410 -22.06 0.64 -21.64
CA ALA A 410 -23.28 0.01 -21.12
C ALA A 410 -23.56 0.44 -19.67
N TYR A 411 -22.50 0.51 -18.86
CA TYR A 411 -22.61 0.97 -17.47
C TYR A 411 -23.07 2.43 -17.39
N LEU A 412 -22.44 3.34 -18.13
CA LEU A 412 -22.85 4.76 -18.15
C LEU A 412 -24.28 4.93 -18.67
N ALA A 413 -24.68 4.22 -19.73
CA ALA A 413 -26.04 4.28 -20.27
C ALA A 413 -27.11 3.77 -19.28
N SER A 414 -26.75 3.00 -18.28
CA SER A 414 -27.69 2.54 -17.24
C SER A 414 -27.96 3.61 -16.16
N HIS A 415 -27.22 4.73 -16.19
CA HIS A 415 -27.30 5.81 -15.20
C HIS A 415 -27.71 7.17 -15.80
N GLY A 416 -27.83 7.27 -17.16
CA GLY A 416 -28.14 8.52 -17.87
C GLY A 416 -29.34 8.46 -18.76
#